data_a292aa9684d3cb641683f02fa7fd85eb
#
_entry.id   a292aa9684d3cb641683f02fa7fd85eb
#
_cell.length_a   1.000
_cell.length_b   1.000
_cell.length_c   1.000
_cell.angle_alpha   90.00
_cell.angle_beta   90.00
_cell.angle_gamma   90.00
#
_symmetry.space_group_name_H-M   'P 1'
#
loop_
_entity.id
_entity.type
_entity.pdbx_description
1 polymer ?
#
loop_
_entity_poly.entity_id
_entity_poly.type
_entity_poly.pdbx_seq_one_letter_code
_entity_poly.pdbx_strand_id
1 'polypeptide(L)'
;MGRTRDHRGVLVIGGGQAGLSMSYHLKRRGIDHIVLEQHRIGHEWRERRWDTFCLVTPNWQCTLPGFAYKGPAPFGFLKKDEVVRYIEEYAASFDPPVLEGVRVTGLRRAPGGSYECATSAGDFTADQVVVAVGGYHIPNIPRIAERFPADIVQMHSSDYKRPAALPEGAVLVVGSGQSGCQIAEDLHLAGRRVHLCVGSAPRTARRYRGKDVVEWLDAMGYYSMPVHEHPLKERVRAKANHYVTGRDGGRDIDLRRFALEGMRLWGRLSRVEGARLDFADDLKKNLDQADAVAESIKDTIDKFIASQNIDAATEPRYQPVWQPDGGPTALDLAEQGIRSVIWSVGFRSDYRFVEVPVFDGSGYPSHQRGVTAAAGLYFLGLPWLHTWGSGRLSGVALDAEYLAERIQDRGVEARVVRAAPNELALGS
;
A
#
# COMPACT_ATOMS: atom_id res chain seq x y z
N MET A 1 -25.99 32.85 -13.31
CA MET A 1 -26.28 31.58 -13.98
C MET A 1 -25.72 30.47 -13.09
N GLY A 2 -26.60 29.70 -12.41
CA GLY A 2 -26.18 28.56 -11.61
C GLY A 2 -25.57 27.51 -12.52
N ARG A 3 -24.27 27.13 -12.26
CA ARG A 3 -23.68 25.96 -12.89
C ARG A 3 -24.55 24.75 -12.53
N THR A 4 -25.13 24.10 -13.55
CA THR A 4 -25.80 22.81 -13.36
C THR A 4 -24.77 21.85 -12.80
N ARG A 5 -24.94 21.43 -11.53
CA ARG A 5 -24.10 20.40 -10.90
C ARG A 5 -24.51 19.06 -11.50
N ASP A 6 -23.56 18.28 -11.98
CA ASP A 6 -23.81 16.92 -12.45
C ASP A 6 -24.12 16.02 -11.23
N HIS A 7 -25.33 15.44 -11.19
CA HIS A 7 -25.78 14.58 -10.10
C HIS A 7 -25.63 13.11 -10.46
N ARG A 8 -25.08 12.32 -9.54
CA ARG A 8 -24.90 10.87 -9.67
C ARG A 8 -25.46 10.12 -8.47
N GLY A 9 -25.92 8.90 -8.69
CA GLY A 9 -26.31 8.03 -7.58
C GLY A 9 -25.13 7.76 -6.65
N VAL A 10 -23.94 7.46 -7.22
CA VAL A 10 -22.70 7.22 -6.48
C VAL A 10 -21.52 7.93 -7.13
N LEU A 11 -20.71 8.63 -6.33
CA LEU A 11 -19.36 9.07 -6.72
C LEU A 11 -18.32 8.12 -6.14
N VAL A 12 -17.40 7.64 -6.98
CA VAL A 12 -16.21 6.90 -6.56
C VAL A 12 -14.99 7.82 -6.76
N ILE A 13 -14.27 8.14 -5.70
CA ILE A 13 -13.12 9.03 -5.74
C ILE A 13 -11.85 8.18 -5.74
N GLY A 14 -11.11 8.20 -6.86
CA GLY A 14 -9.89 7.42 -7.13
C GLY A 14 -10.12 6.28 -8.11
N GLY A 15 -9.34 6.24 -9.20
CA GLY A 15 -9.38 5.26 -10.29
C GLY A 15 -8.30 4.16 -10.19
N GLY A 16 -7.79 3.88 -8.99
CA GLY A 16 -6.91 2.75 -8.72
C GLY A 16 -7.67 1.41 -8.63
N GLN A 17 -6.96 0.32 -8.27
CA GLN A 17 -7.57 -1.00 -8.13
C GLN A 17 -8.81 -1.03 -7.24
N ALA A 18 -8.87 -0.19 -6.21
CA ALA A 18 -10.01 -0.11 -5.30
C ALA A 18 -11.24 0.53 -5.96
N GLY A 19 -11.08 1.70 -6.58
CA GLY A 19 -12.17 2.40 -7.26
C GLY A 19 -12.68 1.63 -8.47
N LEU A 20 -11.81 1.01 -9.24
CA LEU A 20 -12.22 0.14 -10.36
C LEU A 20 -12.99 -1.09 -9.87
N SER A 21 -12.56 -1.72 -8.75
CA SER A 21 -13.29 -2.83 -8.13
C SER A 21 -14.69 -2.41 -7.68
N MET A 22 -14.82 -1.22 -7.10
CA MET A 22 -16.12 -0.65 -6.74
C MET A 22 -16.98 -0.43 -7.99
N SER A 23 -16.43 0.23 -8.99
CA SER A 23 -17.12 0.50 -10.26
C SER A 23 -17.62 -0.79 -10.92
N TYR A 24 -16.83 -1.86 -10.93
CA TYR A 24 -17.23 -3.17 -11.42
C TYR A 24 -18.52 -3.67 -10.74
N HIS A 25 -18.58 -3.65 -9.41
CA HIS A 25 -19.73 -4.12 -8.67
C HIS A 25 -20.94 -3.21 -8.82
N LEU A 26 -20.76 -1.88 -8.89
CA LEU A 26 -21.83 -0.92 -9.14
C LEU A 26 -22.43 -1.10 -10.55
N LYS A 27 -21.57 -1.24 -11.56
CA LYS A 27 -22.02 -1.46 -12.97
C LYS A 27 -22.81 -2.75 -13.09
N ARG A 28 -22.36 -3.84 -12.48
CA ARG A 28 -23.08 -5.12 -12.49
C ARG A 28 -24.45 -5.07 -11.80
N ARG A 29 -24.64 -4.15 -10.87
CA ARG A 29 -25.91 -3.93 -10.15
C ARG A 29 -26.79 -2.87 -10.83
N GLY A 30 -26.36 -2.29 -11.95
CA GLY A 30 -27.07 -1.23 -12.63
C GLY A 30 -27.19 0.07 -11.82
N ILE A 31 -26.24 0.30 -10.89
CA ILE A 31 -26.22 1.50 -10.05
C ILE A 31 -25.51 2.61 -10.81
N ASP A 32 -26.20 3.76 -10.99
CA ASP A 32 -25.61 4.97 -11.59
C ASP A 32 -24.43 5.45 -10.76
N HIS A 33 -23.27 5.60 -11.41
CA HIS A 33 -22.05 6.05 -10.75
C HIS A 33 -21.08 6.65 -11.75
N ILE A 34 -20.07 7.38 -11.22
CA ILE A 34 -18.91 7.84 -11.95
C ILE A 34 -17.67 7.68 -11.06
N VAL A 35 -16.54 7.35 -11.67
CA VAL A 35 -15.23 7.30 -11.01
C VAL A 35 -14.46 8.57 -11.38
N LEU A 36 -14.02 9.33 -10.37
CA LEU A 36 -13.19 10.54 -10.56
C LEU A 36 -11.73 10.18 -10.26
N GLU A 37 -10.88 10.27 -11.27
CA GLU A 37 -9.45 9.98 -11.15
C GLU A 37 -8.64 11.25 -11.47
N GLN A 38 -7.73 11.65 -10.55
CA GLN A 38 -6.98 12.89 -10.74
C GLN A 38 -5.91 12.80 -11.83
N HIS A 39 -5.48 11.59 -12.20
CA HIS A 39 -4.45 11.34 -13.22
C HIS A 39 -5.00 10.40 -14.29
N ARG A 40 -4.41 9.21 -14.41
CA ARG A 40 -4.82 8.09 -15.27
C ARG A 40 -4.99 6.84 -14.44
N ILE A 41 -5.83 5.94 -14.90
CA ILE A 41 -5.89 4.57 -14.35
C ILE A 41 -4.48 3.97 -14.24
N GLY A 42 -4.17 3.39 -13.08
CA GLY A 42 -2.86 2.77 -12.83
C GLY A 42 -1.71 3.76 -12.55
N HIS A 43 -1.98 5.05 -12.33
CA HIS A 43 -0.97 6.10 -12.11
C HIS A 43 0.06 5.72 -11.04
N GLU A 44 -0.37 5.28 -9.86
CA GLU A 44 0.54 4.93 -8.75
C GLU A 44 1.50 3.79 -9.09
N TRP A 45 1.09 2.86 -9.92
CA TRP A 45 1.95 1.77 -10.40
C TRP A 45 2.89 2.25 -11.49
N ARG A 46 2.44 3.13 -12.38
CA ARG A 46 3.20 3.67 -13.49
C ARG A 46 4.26 4.67 -13.03
N GLU A 47 3.85 5.65 -12.20
CA GLU A 47 4.67 6.82 -11.89
C GLU A 47 5.38 6.75 -10.53
N ARG A 48 4.90 5.92 -9.59
CA ARG A 48 5.44 5.87 -8.23
C ARG A 48 6.25 4.61 -7.93
N ARG A 49 6.69 3.89 -8.96
CA ARG A 49 7.55 2.70 -8.85
C ARG A 49 8.78 2.85 -9.75
N TRP A 50 9.85 2.16 -9.38
CA TRP A 50 11.10 2.09 -10.17
C TRP A 50 11.01 1.04 -11.28
N ASP A 51 11.90 1.15 -12.25
CA ASP A 51 11.81 0.40 -13.51
C ASP A 51 11.88 -1.13 -13.31
N THR A 52 12.67 -1.59 -12.34
CA THR A 52 12.82 -3.03 -12.04
C THR A 52 11.86 -3.52 -10.97
N PHE A 53 10.91 -2.67 -10.54
CA PHE A 53 9.91 -3.08 -9.54
C PHE A 53 9.16 -4.33 -9.98
N CYS A 54 8.95 -5.24 -9.03
CA CYS A 54 8.01 -6.35 -9.17
C CYS A 54 7.16 -6.51 -7.91
N LEU A 55 6.00 -7.14 -8.06
CA LEU A 55 5.18 -7.51 -6.92
C LEU A 55 5.95 -8.42 -5.97
N VAL A 56 5.59 -8.40 -4.71
CA VAL A 56 6.09 -9.34 -3.69
C VAL A 56 5.08 -10.44 -3.38
N THR A 57 3.86 -10.28 -3.84
CA THR A 57 2.81 -11.29 -3.80
C THR A 57 2.79 -12.03 -5.13
N PRO A 58 2.68 -13.38 -5.13
CA PRO A 58 2.58 -14.16 -6.36
C PRO A 58 1.39 -13.74 -7.23
N ASN A 59 1.51 -13.95 -8.53
CA ASN A 59 0.52 -13.52 -9.53
C ASN A 59 -0.86 -14.15 -9.31
N TRP A 60 -0.95 -15.36 -8.74
CA TRP A 60 -2.23 -16.00 -8.42
C TRP A 60 -3.06 -15.19 -7.40
N GLN A 61 -2.42 -14.30 -6.62
CA GLN A 61 -3.11 -13.36 -5.74
C GLN A 61 -3.65 -12.10 -6.45
N CYS A 62 -3.40 -11.94 -7.74
CA CYS A 62 -4.02 -10.87 -8.53
C CYS A 62 -5.44 -11.31 -8.93
N THR A 63 -6.41 -10.95 -8.08
CA THR A 63 -7.81 -11.42 -8.15
C THR A 63 -8.80 -10.25 -8.08
N LEU A 64 -8.67 -9.30 -9.02
CA LEU A 64 -9.68 -8.24 -9.16
C LEU A 64 -11.05 -8.83 -9.53
N PRO A 65 -12.17 -8.17 -9.22
CA PRO A 65 -13.52 -8.72 -9.42
C PRO A 65 -13.76 -9.21 -10.85
N GLY A 66 -14.00 -10.52 -11.00
CA GLY A 66 -14.20 -11.13 -12.32
C GLY A 66 -12.95 -11.19 -13.21
N PHE A 67 -11.77 -10.81 -12.71
CA PHE A 67 -10.54 -10.69 -13.49
C PHE A 67 -9.32 -11.23 -12.73
N ALA A 68 -9.34 -12.52 -12.43
CA ALA A 68 -8.18 -13.20 -11.86
C ALA A 68 -7.04 -13.29 -12.89
N TYR A 69 -5.79 -13.29 -12.42
CA TYR A 69 -4.64 -13.54 -13.26
C TYR A 69 -4.75 -14.87 -13.99
N LYS A 70 -4.58 -14.86 -15.32
CA LYS A 70 -4.65 -16.04 -16.21
C LYS A 70 -3.37 -16.28 -17.01
N GLY A 71 -2.30 -15.56 -16.68
CA GLY A 71 -1.02 -15.72 -17.37
C GLY A 71 -0.32 -17.04 -17.04
N PRO A 72 0.78 -17.36 -17.76
CA PRO A 72 1.46 -18.65 -17.67
C PRO A 72 2.27 -18.86 -16.37
N ALA A 73 2.47 -17.80 -15.56
CA ALA A 73 3.34 -17.83 -14.38
C ALA A 73 2.55 -17.47 -13.08
N PRO A 74 1.63 -18.32 -12.62
CA PRO A 74 0.83 -18.01 -11.42
C PRO A 74 1.68 -17.82 -10.16
N PHE A 75 2.81 -18.53 -10.05
CA PHE A 75 3.76 -18.41 -8.94
C PHE A 75 4.90 -17.41 -9.21
N GLY A 76 4.85 -16.70 -10.32
CA GLY A 76 5.74 -15.58 -10.63
C GLY A 76 5.26 -14.28 -10.01
N PHE A 77 5.94 -13.17 -10.35
CA PHE A 77 5.71 -11.86 -9.77
C PHE A 77 5.65 -10.82 -10.89
N LEU A 78 4.48 -10.21 -11.12
CA LEU A 78 4.30 -9.18 -12.13
C LEU A 78 5.27 -8.01 -11.90
N LYS A 79 5.94 -7.62 -12.97
CA LYS A 79 6.77 -6.41 -13.02
C LYS A 79 5.89 -5.16 -13.13
N LYS A 80 6.47 -3.99 -12.86
CA LYS A 80 5.77 -2.69 -12.90
C LYS A 80 4.82 -2.55 -14.09
N ASP A 81 5.33 -2.71 -15.30
CA ASP A 81 4.55 -2.47 -16.52
C ASP A 81 3.50 -3.57 -16.76
N GLU A 82 3.74 -4.78 -16.25
CA GLU A 82 2.76 -5.87 -16.28
C GLU A 82 1.61 -5.61 -15.29
N VAL A 83 1.90 -5.03 -14.11
CA VAL A 83 0.85 -4.59 -13.16
C VAL A 83 0.00 -3.48 -13.78
N VAL A 84 0.63 -2.51 -14.43
CA VAL A 84 -0.08 -1.43 -15.13
C VAL A 84 -1.00 -2.01 -16.19
N ARG A 85 -0.48 -2.90 -17.04
CA ARG A 85 -1.26 -3.57 -18.09
C ARG A 85 -2.41 -4.39 -17.49
N TYR A 86 -2.17 -5.15 -16.44
CA TYR A 86 -3.22 -5.91 -15.75
C TYR A 86 -4.38 -5.03 -15.28
N ILE A 87 -4.08 -3.83 -14.75
CA ILE A 87 -5.12 -2.87 -14.31
C ILE A 87 -5.84 -2.24 -15.51
N GLU A 88 -5.13 -1.90 -16.59
CA GLU A 88 -5.71 -1.34 -17.82
C GLU A 88 -6.62 -2.37 -18.52
N GLU A 89 -6.16 -3.62 -18.65
CA GLU A 89 -6.96 -4.71 -19.21
C GLU A 89 -8.19 -5.02 -18.33
N TYR A 90 -8.04 -4.94 -17.01
CA TYR A 90 -9.18 -5.05 -16.10
C TYR A 90 -10.22 -3.96 -16.38
N ALA A 91 -9.81 -2.70 -16.44
CA ALA A 91 -10.73 -1.60 -16.75
C ALA A 91 -11.39 -1.79 -18.13
N ALA A 92 -10.61 -2.15 -19.16
CA ALA A 92 -11.12 -2.40 -20.50
C ALA A 92 -12.14 -3.55 -20.55
N SER A 93 -12.03 -4.54 -19.66
CA SER A 93 -12.90 -5.72 -19.64
C SER A 93 -14.36 -5.42 -19.29
N PHE A 94 -14.64 -4.30 -18.63
CA PHE A 94 -16.01 -3.92 -18.24
C PHE A 94 -16.37 -2.46 -18.51
N ASP A 95 -15.46 -1.68 -19.12
CA ASP A 95 -15.67 -0.29 -19.55
C ASP A 95 -16.32 0.58 -18.43
N PRO A 96 -15.55 0.91 -17.35
CA PRO A 96 -16.04 1.71 -16.23
C PRO A 96 -16.26 3.17 -16.63
N PRO A 97 -17.26 3.88 -16.07
CA PRO A 97 -17.46 5.31 -16.29
C PRO A 97 -16.41 6.14 -15.52
N VAL A 98 -15.17 6.19 -16.01
CA VAL A 98 -14.05 6.92 -15.39
C VAL A 98 -13.87 8.27 -16.07
N LEU A 99 -13.74 9.31 -15.25
CA LEU A 99 -13.33 10.64 -15.67
C LEU A 99 -11.91 10.90 -15.17
N GLU A 100 -10.95 10.78 -16.07
CA GLU A 100 -9.52 11.01 -15.80
C GLU A 100 -9.17 12.51 -15.83
N GLY A 101 -8.09 12.91 -15.14
CA GLY A 101 -7.64 14.30 -15.06
C GLY A 101 -8.48 15.17 -14.11
N VAL A 102 -9.35 14.58 -13.31
CA VAL A 102 -10.27 15.31 -12.41
C VAL A 102 -9.85 15.11 -10.95
N ARG A 103 -9.32 16.16 -10.35
CA ARG A 103 -8.97 16.20 -8.94
C ARG A 103 -10.15 16.64 -8.10
N VAL A 104 -10.52 15.84 -7.10
CA VAL A 104 -11.44 16.24 -6.03
C VAL A 104 -10.69 17.14 -5.04
N THR A 105 -11.27 18.31 -4.76
CA THR A 105 -10.68 19.34 -3.88
C THR A 105 -11.48 19.55 -2.61
N GLY A 106 -12.75 19.13 -2.57
CA GLY A 106 -13.61 19.21 -1.40
C GLY A 106 -14.77 18.23 -1.48
N LEU A 107 -15.10 17.60 -0.36
CA LEU A 107 -16.25 16.74 -0.20
C LEU A 107 -16.97 17.08 1.09
N ARG A 108 -18.22 17.53 1.00
CA ARG A 108 -19.04 17.87 2.16
C ARG A 108 -20.46 17.32 2.03
N ARG A 109 -21.11 17.22 3.17
CA ARG A 109 -22.51 16.77 3.22
C ARG A 109 -23.44 17.97 3.16
N ALA A 110 -24.36 17.97 2.22
CA ALA A 110 -25.40 19.01 2.12
C ALA A 110 -26.49 18.81 3.20
N PRO A 111 -27.23 19.87 3.55
CA PRO A 111 -28.33 19.78 4.53
C PRO A 111 -29.40 18.73 4.18
N GLY A 112 -29.64 18.48 2.88
CA GLY A 112 -30.57 17.46 2.36
C GLY A 112 -30.04 16.01 2.43
N GLY A 113 -28.81 15.80 2.98
CA GLY A 113 -28.21 14.47 3.17
C GLY A 113 -27.42 13.94 1.98
N SER A 114 -27.47 14.57 0.82
CA SER A 114 -26.58 14.29 -0.33
C SER A 114 -25.18 14.84 -0.09
N TYR A 115 -24.25 14.49 -0.97
CA TYR A 115 -22.88 14.97 -0.95
C TYR A 115 -22.63 15.98 -2.05
N GLU A 116 -21.88 17.03 -1.74
CA GLU A 116 -21.33 17.99 -2.68
C GLU A 116 -19.83 17.74 -2.83
N CYS A 117 -19.40 17.58 -4.08
CA CYS A 117 -18.02 17.29 -4.43
C CYS A 117 -17.46 18.38 -5.33
N ALA A 118 -16.57 19.20 -4.80
CA ALA A 118 -15.85 20.20 -5.57
C ALA A 118 -14.68 19.54 -6.30
N THR A 119 -14.49 19.85 -7.58
CA THR A 119 -13.42 19.30 -8.41
C THR A 119 -12.73 20.32 -9.29
N SER A 120 -11.60 19.94 -9.88
CA SER A 120 -10.87 20.76 -10.87
C SER A 120 -11.64 20.96 -12.19
N ALA A 121 -12.66 20.15 -12.48
CA ALA A 121 -13.43 20.16 -13.73
C ALA A 121 -14.90 20.59 -13.57
N GLY A 122 -15.28 21.08 -12.39
CA GLY A 122 -16.65 21.44 -12.03
C GLY A 122 -17.14 20.64 -10.84
N ASP A 123 -18.32 20.97 -10.35
CA ASP A 123 -18.86 20.38 -9.13
C ASP A 123 -19.83 19.24 -9.45
N PHE A 124 -19.77 18.20 -8.63
CA PHE A 124 -20.71 17.08 -8.66
C PHE A 124 -21.55 17.06 -7.39
N THR A 125 -22.70 16.41 -7.48
CA THR A 125 -23.48 16.01 -6.32
C THR A 125 -23.76 14.52 -6.38
N ALA A 126 -23.90 13.87 -5.21
CA ALA A 126 -24.24 12.44 -5.18
C ALA A 126 -25.08 12.09 -3.96
N ASP A 127 -25.85 11.02 -4.06
CA ASP A 127 -26.55 10.43 -2.92
C ASP A 127 -25.56 9.69 -2.01
N GLN A 128 -24.51 9.08 -2.58
CA GLN A 128 -23.51 8.30 -1.85
C GLN A 128 -22.11 8.51 -2.45
N VAL A 129 -21.08 8.34 -1.62
CA VAL A 129 -19.68 8.55 -2.03
C VAL A 129 -18.80 7.42 -1.50
N VAL A 130 -17.91 6.89 -2.35
CA VAL A 130 -16.85 5.96 -1.97
C VAL A 130 -15.49 6.63 -2.14
N VAL A 131 -14.76 6.80 -1.05
CA VAL A 131 -13.38 7.31 -1.06
C VAL A 131 -12.42 6.14 -1.24
N ALA A 132 -11.82 6.03 -2.43
CA ALA A 132 -10.96 4.92 -2.85
C ALA A 132 -9.55 5.38 -3.27
N VAL A 133 -9.05 6.43 -2.63
CA VAL A 133 -7.76 7.07 -2.97
C VAL A 133 -6.52 6.42 -2.33
N GLY A 134 -6.71 5.34 -1.55
CA GLY A 134 -5.63 4.69 -0.82
C GLY A 134 -5.16 5.49 0.40
N GLY A 135 -3.93 5.25 0.87
CA GLY A 135 -3.37 5.90 2.06
C GLY A 135 -1.95 6.45 1.87
N TYR A 136 -1.38 6.36 0.67
CA TYR A 136 0.02 6.75 0.39
C TYR A 136 0.08 8.08 -0.37
N HIS A 137 -0.39 9.17 0.26
CA HIS A 137 -0.59 10.44 -0.43
C HIS A 137 0.65 11.34 -0.40
N ILE A 138 1.17 11.62 0.79
CA ILE A 138 2.27 12.56 0.98
C ILE A 138 3.54 11.78 1.33
N PRO A 139 4.60 11.84 0.50
CA PRO A 139 5.92 11.31 0.85
C PRO A 139 6.39 11.82 2.20
N ASN A 140 6.83 10.92 3.06
CA ASN A 140 7.35 11.32 4.38
C ASN A 140 8.83 11.60 4.25
N ILE A 141 9.20 12.89 4.21
CA ILE A 141 10.58 13.37 4.29
C ILE A 141 10.76 13.99 5.68
N PRO A 142 11.61 13.41 6.53
CA PRO A 142 11.78 13.91 7.91
C PRO A 142 12.55 15.23 7.91
N ARG A 143 12.32 16.08 8.91
CA ARG A 143 12.97 17.39 9.02
C ARG A 143 14.50 17.36 9.01
N ILE A 144 15.09 16.24 9.42
CA ILE A 144 16.54 16.04 9.38
C ILE A 144 17.09 16.15 7.94
N ALA A 145 16.28 15.95 6.90
CA ALA A 145 16.64 16.11 5.50
C ALA A 145 17.14 17.53 5.18
N GLU A 146 16.61 18.54 5.87
CA GLU A 146 16.99 19.95 5.67
C GLU A 146 18.43 20.25 6.11
N ARG A 147 19.06 19.35 6.86
CA ARG A 147 20.42 19.50 7.40
C ARG A 147 21.51 18.94 6.49
N PHE A 148 21.14 18.23 5.42
CA PHE A 148 22.10 17.73 4.45
C PHE A 148 22.68 18.88 3.62
N PRO A 149 23.96 18.76 3.18
CA PRO A 149 24.54 19.72 2.25
C PRO A 149 23.73 19.86 0.95
N ALA A 150 23.70 21.05 0.36
CA ALA A 150 22.88 21.36 -0.80
C ALA A 150 23.30 20.61 -2.09
N ASP A 151 24.52 20.11 -2.15
CA ASP A 151 25.05 19.30 -3.25
C ASP A 151 24.67 17.82 -3.19
N ILE A 152 24.04 17.39 -2.11
CA ILE A 152 23.51 16.03 -1.99
C ILE A 152 22.11 15.96 -2.58
N VAL A 153 21.94 15.14 -3.61
CA VAL A 153 20.63 14.90 -4.23
C VAL A 153 19.76 14.09 -3.27
N GLN A 154 18.61 14.62 -2.92
CA GLN A 154 17.66 13.96 -2.04
C GLN A 154 16.34 13.68 -2.78
N MET A 155 15.78 12.48 -2.59
CA MET A 155 14.48 12.11 -3.14
C MET A 155 13.74 11.14 -2.22
N HIS A 156 12.43 11.08 -2.36
CA HIS A 156 11.65 10.03 -1.73
C HIS A 156 11.68 8.75 -2.59
N SER A 157 11.45 7.58 -1.97
CA SER A 157 11.40 6.28 -2.65
C SER A 157 10.39 6.21 -3.79
N SER A 158 9.32 7.02 -3.78
CA SER A 158 8.34 7.12 -4.88
C SER A 158 8.90 7.79 -6.14
N ASP A 159 9.96 8.57 -6.00
CA ASP A 159 10.56 9.33 -7.10
C ASP A 159 11.78 8.62 -7.70
N TYR A 160 12.29 7.61 -6.98
CA TYR A 160 13.36 6.76 -7.50
C TYR A 160 12.87 5.93 -8.68
N LYS A 161 13.66 5.93 -9.79
CA LYS A 161 13.33 5.19 -11.02
C LYS A 161 14.36 4.12 -11.36
N ARG A 162 15.64 4.45 -11.33
CA ARG A 162 16.72 3.52 -11.70
C ARG A 162 18.08 4.01 -11.19
N PRO A 163 19.06 3.12 -11.02
CA PRO A 163 20.40 3.47 -10.56
C PRO A 163 21.10 4.52 -11.44
N ALA A 164 20.92 4.42 -12.77
CA ALA A 164 21.55 5.33 -13.73
C ALA A 164 20.98 6.76 -13.72
N ALA A 165 19.83 7.00 -13.10
CA ALA A 165 19.26 8.35 -12.96
C ALA A 165 19.84 9.13 -11.77
N LEU A 166 20.63 8.47 -10.91
CA LEU A 166 21.29 9.10 -9.77
C LEU A 166 22.70 9.60 -10.17
N PRO A 167 23.19 10.67 -9.55
CA PRO A 167 24.58 11.09 -9.68
C PRO A 167 25.57 9.95 -9.43
N GLU A 168 26.73 9.99 -10.05
CA GLU A 168 27.81 9.05 -9.73
C GLU A 168 28.21 9.18 -8.27
N GLY A 169 28.55 8.02 -7.64
CA GLY A 169 28.93 7.95 -6.24
C GLY A 169 28.08 6.94 -5.47
N ALA A 170 28.27 6.91 -4.16
CA ALA A 170 27.50 6.06 -3.26
C ALA A 170 26.11 6.64 -2.99
N VAL A 171 25.18 5.76 -2.61
CA VAL A 171 23.79 6.12 -2.31
C VAL A 171 23.47 5.73 -0.87
N LEU A 172 22.92 6.66 -0.09
CA LEU A 172 22.36 6.39 1.22
C LEU A 172 20.86 6.14 1.08
N VAL A 173 20.40 4.96 1.48
CA VAL A 173 18.97 4.64 1.60
C VAL A 173 18.57 4.70 3.06
N VAL A 174 17.65 5.59 3.42
CA VAL A 174 17.18 5.76 4.79
C VAL A 174 15.84 5.04 4.97
N GLY A 175 15.87 3.97 5.77
CA GLY A 175 14.71 3.12 6.06
C GLY A 175 14.78 1.77 5.33
N SER A 176 14.59 0.70 6.10
CA SER A 176 14.66 -0.71 5.66
C SER A 176 13.28 -1.38 5.61
N GLY A 177 12.22 -0.61 5.36
CA GLY A 177 10.92 -1.17 5.01
C GLY A 177 10.94 -1.83 3.63
N GLN A 178 9.79 -2.34 3.17
CA GLN A 178 9.67 -3.07 1.90
C GLN A 178 10.32 -2.31 0.72
N SER A 179 10.00 -1.01 0.53
CA SER A 179 10.58 -0.22 -0.57
C SER A 179 12.07 0.04 -0.36
N GLY A 180 12.50 0.35 0.86
CA GLY A 180 13.91 0.63 1.16
C GLY A 180 14.80 -0.56 0.89
N CYS A 181 14.41 -1.75 1.33
CA CYS A 181 15.16 -2.98 1.07
C CYS A 181 15.20 -3.33 -0.43
N GLN A 182 14.08 -3.22 -1.15
CA GLN A 182 14.06 -3.49 -2.59
C GLN A 182 14.86 -2.48 -3.40
N ILE A 183 14.84 -1.18 -3.03
CA ILE A 183 15.65 -0.15 -3.70
C ILE A 183 17.14 -0.34 -3.40
N ALA A 184 17.49 -0.67 -2.14
CA ALA A 184 18.86 -1.00 -1.78
C ALA A 184 19.37 -2.23 -2.56
N GLU A 185 18.53 -3.26 -2.71
CA GLU A 185 18.78 -4.41 -3.56
C GLU A 185 18.99 -4.01 -5.03
N ASP A 186 18.12 -3.17 -5.59
CA ASP A 186 18.22 -2.70 -6.99
C ASP A 186 19.52 -1.96 -7.26
N LEU A 187 19.90 -1.06 -6.37
CA LEU A 187 21.15 -0.32 -6.42
C LEU A 187 22.37 -1.24 -6.28
N HIS A 188 22.34 -2.16 -5.33
CA HIS A 188 23.42 -3.12 -5.07
C HIS A 188 23.68 -4.03 -6.25
N LEU A 189 22.62 -4.61 -6.81
CA LEU A 189 22.73 -5.49 -7.99
C LEU A 189 23.14 -4.75 -9.26
N ALA A 190 22.93 -3.44 -9.32
CA ALA A 190 23.46 -2.58 -10.37
C ALA A 190 24.91 -2.14 -10.13
N GLY A 191 25.60 -2.65 -9.10
CA GLY A 191 26.98 -2.34 -8.78
C GLY A 191 27.20 -0.99 -8.10
N ARG A 192 26.15 -0.32 -7.60
CA ARG A 192 26.29 0.93 -6.85
C ARG A 192 26.76 0.63 -5.42
N ARG A 193 27.60 1.50 -4.88
CA ARG A 193 27.95 1.46 -3.44
C ARG A 193 26.72 1.95 -2.65
N VAL A 194 26.18 1.09 -1.80
CA VAL A 194 24.95 1.35 -1.04
C VAL A 194 25.26 1.42 0.45
N HIS A 195 24.75 2.45 1.09
CA HIS A 195 24.65 2.60 2.55
C HIS A 195 23.16 2.50 2.91
N LEU A 196 22.78 1.55 3.77
CA LEU A 196 21.39 1.35 4.17
C LEU A 196 21.23 1.59 5.67
N CYS A 197 20.34 2.53 6.04
CA CYS A 197 19.91 2.70 7.42
C CYS A 197 18.84 1.68 7.75
N VAL A 198 19.17 0.74 8.64
CA VAL A 198 18.31 -0.38 9.04
C VAL A 198 17.46 0.02 10.24
N GLY A 199 16.14 -0.01 10.08
CA GLY A 199 15.16 0.19 11.14
C GLY A 199 14.53 -1.12 11.60
N SER A 200 13.39 -1.05 12.27
CA SER A 200 12.70 -2.18 12.89
C SER A 200 11.74 -2.93 11.97
N ALA A 201 11.81 -2.72 10.64
CA ALA A 201 10.95 -3.44 9.71
C ALA A 201 11.25 -4.95 9.73
N PRO A 202 10.24 -5.81 9.82
CA PRO A 202 10.43 -7.26 9.85
C PRO A 202 10.76 -7.81 8.47
N ARG A 203 11.43 -8.95 8.42
CA ARG A 203 11.59 -9.73 7.19
C ARG A 203 10.75 -11.01 7.21
N THR A 204 10.60 -11.63 6.05
CA THR A 204 10.11 -12.99 5.91
C THR A 204 10.98 -13.77 4.94
N ALA A 205 11.06 -15.08 5.10
CA ALA A 205 11.61 -15.94 4.06
C ALA A 205 10.69 -15.90 2.83
N ARG A 206 11.27 -16.02 1.62
CA ARG A 206 10.47 -16.18 0.40
C ARG A 206 9.89 -17.58 0.33
N ARG A 207 10.70 -18.57 0.63
CA ARG A 207 10.30 -19.98 0.58
C ARG A 207 10.60 -20.65 1.92
N TYR A 208 9.76 -21.61 2.26
CA TYR A 208 9.97 -22.49 3.40
C TYR A 208 9.29 -23.83 3.14
N ARG A 209 9.99 -24.91 3.44
CA ARG A 209 9.49 -26.28 3.31
C ARG A 209 8.84 -26.58 1.96
N GLY A 210 9.54 -26.16 0.89
CA GLY A 210 9.16 -26.45 -0.49
C GLY A 210 8.14 -25.51 -1.13
N LYS A 211 7.52 -24.59 -0.36
CA LYS A 211 6.53 -23.63 -0.88
C LYS A 211 6.94 -22.18 -0.61
N ASP A 212 6.30 -21.26 -1.34
CA ASP A 212 6.34 -19.85 -1.01
C ASP A 212 5.67 -19.63 0.36
N VAL A 213 6.24 -18.74 1.20
CA VAL A 213 5.63 -18.40 2.50
C VAL A 213 4.22 -17.83 2.34
N VAL A 214 3.95 -17.13 1.21
CA VAL A 214 2.61 -16.63 0.89
C VAL A 214 1.61 -17.77 0.69
N GLU A 215 2.01 -18.90 0.09
CA GLU A 215 1.13 -20.07 -0.06
C GLU A 215 0.80 -20.70 1.30
N TRP A 216 1.76 -20.78 2.21
CA TRP A 216 1.52 -21.26 3.57
C TRP A 216 0.57 -20.35 4.34
N LEU A 217 0.80 -19.03 4.29
CA LEU A 217 -0.04 -18.05 4.97
C LEU A 217 -1.47 -18.05 4.43
N ASP A 218 -1.65 -18.26 3.12
CA ASP A 218 -2.96 -18.40 2.51
C ASP A 218 -3.67 -19.68 3.00
N ALA A 219 -2.99 -20.82 2.95
CA ALA A 219 -3.52 -22.10 3.46
C ALA A 219 -3.88 -22.05 4.95
N MET A 220 -3.20 -21.21 5.73
CA MET A 220 -3.48 -20.95 7.14
C MET A 220 -4.63 -19.94 7.36
N GLY A 221 -5.22 -19.38 6.31
CA GLY A 221 -6.28 -18.38 6.40
C GLY A 221 -5.83 -16.98 6.83
N TYR A 222 -4.52 -16.69 6.86
CA TYR A 222 -4.00 -15.39 7.31
C TYR A 222 -4.55 -14.22 6.49
N TYR A 223 -4.71 -14.41 5.19
CA TYR A 223 -5.16 -13.33 4.28
C TYR A 223 -6.66 -13.07 4.33
N SER A 224 -7.44 -14.03 4.82
CA SER A 224 -8.89 -13.90 5.05
C SER A 224 -9.26 -13.51 6.48
N MET A 225 -8.28 -13.48 7.40
CA MET A 225 -8.50 -13.12 8.82
C MET A 225 -8.98 -11.66 8.94
N PRO A 226 -10.16 -11.42 9.56
CA PRO A 226 -10.62 -10.07 9.83
C PRO A 226 -9.71 -9.34 10.83
N VAL A 227 -9.53 -8.03 10.66
CA VAL A 227 -8.64 -7.23 11.50
C VAL A 227 -8.97 -7.31 13.01
N HIS A 228 -10.24 -7.46 13.37
CA HIS A 228 -10.65 -7.57 14.78
C HIS A 228 -10.28 -8.93 15.42
N GLU A 229 -10.00 -9.97 14.61
CA GLU A 229 -9.50 -11.28 15.04
C GLU A 229 -7.96 -11.32 15.09
N HIS A 230 -7.28 -10.37 14.42
CA HIS A 230 -5.84 -10.30 14.45
C HIS A 230 -5.33 -10.04 15.88
N PRO A 231 -4.25 -10.69 16.37
CA PRO A 231 -3.73 -10.48 17.75
C PRO A 231 -3.46 -9.02 18.11
N LEU A 232 -3.08 -8.19 17.15
CA LEU A 232 -2.86 -6.75 17.33
C LEU A 232 -4.11 -5.92 17.07
N LYS A 233 -5.19 -6.54 16.58
CA LYS A 233 -6.40 -5.84 16.11
C LYS A 233 -6.02 -4.67 15.20
N GLU A 234 -6.72 -3.55 15.27
CA GLU A 234 -6.47 -2.36 14.44
C GLU A 234 -5.04 -1.80 14.55
N ARG A 235 -4.32 -2.10 15.62
CA ARG A 235 -2.90 -1.69 15.76
C ARG A 235 -1.99 -2.30 14.69
N VAL A 236 -2.42 -3.35 14.01
CA VAL A 236 -1.68 -3.93 12.86
C VAL A 236 -1.53 -2.94 11.70
N ARG A 237 -2.47 -2.00 11.55
CA ARG A 237 -2.44 -0.94 10.52
C ARG A 237 -1.17 -0.08 10.57
N ALA A 238 -0.61 0.11 11.76
CA ALA A 238 0.62 0.88 11.98
C ALA A 238 1.91 0.05 11.82
N LYS A 239 1.81 -1.26 11.54
CA LYS A 239 2.99 -2.12 11.39
C LYS A 239 3.54 -2.06 9.98
N ALA A 240 4.87 -2.02 9.87
CA ALA A 240 5.54 -2.18 8.59
C ALA A 240 5.29 -3.58 8.01
N ASN A 241 5.14 -3.65 6.68
CA ASN A 241 5.12 -4.93 5.99
C ASN A 241 6.49 -5.60 6.07
N HIS A 242 6.49 -6.94 6.01
CA HIS A 242 7.71 -7.73 5.92
C HIS A 242 8.40 -7.45 4.58
N TYR A 243 9.72 -7.24 4.60
CA TYR A 243 10.45 -7.08 3.35
C TYR A 243 10.86 -8.44 2.77
N VAL A 244 10.69 -8.54 1.48
CA VAL A 244 10.98 -9.71 0.63
C VAL A 244 10.97 -9.23 -0.82
N THR A 245 11.53 -9.98 -1.74
CA THR A 245 11.48 -9.60 -3.17
C THR A 245 10.77 -10.65 -4.02
N GLY A 246 10.11 -10.19 -5.10
CA GLY A 246 9.66 -11.03 -6.21
C GLY A 246 10.66 -11.10 -7.36
N ARG A 247 11.80 -10.39 -7.25
CA ARG A 247 12.84 -10.35 -8.28
C ARG A 247 13.41 -11.75 -8.51
N ASP A 248 13.77 -12.05 -9.76
CA ASP A 248 14.39 -13.31 -10.17
C ASP A 248 13.58 -14.56 -9.74
N GLY A 249 12.27 -14.49 -9.83
CA GLY A 249 11.36 -15.58 -9.45
C GLY A 249 11.07 -15.66 -7.94
N GLY A 250 11.46 -14.65 -7.20
CA GLY A 250 11.24 -14.53 -5.76
C GLY A 250 12.37 -15.13 -4.92
N ARG A 251 12.96 -14.31 -4.07
CA ARG A 251 14.03 -14.69 -3.15
C ARG A 251 13.97 -13.89 -1.85
N ASP A 252 14.71 -14.32 -0.86
CA ASP A 252 14.90 -13.57 0.37
C ASP A 252 15.67 -12.27 0.09
N ILE A 253 15.34 -11.21 0.79
CA ILE A 253 16.26 -10.09 0.98
C ILE A 253 17.02 -10.36 2.27
N ASP A 254 18.24 -10.84 2.16
CA ASP A 254 19.13 -11.08 3.29
C ASP A 254 20.14 -9.93 3.39
N LEU A 255 19.86 -8.97 4.28
CA LEU A 255 20.73 -7.81 4.49
C LEU A 255 22.10 -8.20 5.00
N ARG A 256 22.22 -9.31 5.75
CA ARG A 256 23.52 -9.81 6.24
C ARG A 256 24.37 -10.36 5.10
N ARG A 257 23.72 -11.01 4.11
CA ARG A 257 24.38 -11.45 2.88
C ARG A 257 24.87 -10.24 2.08
N PHE A 258 24.03 -9.23 1.92
CA PHE A 258 24.42 -8.00 1.22
C PHE A 258 25.57 -7.27 1.93
N ALA A 259 25.67 -7.34 3.28
CA ALA A 259 26.80 -6.80 4.00
C ALA A 259 28.11 -7.51 3.63
N LEU A 260 28.10 -8.85 3.50
CA LEU A 260 29.26 -9.62 3.02
C LEU A 260 29.65 -9.26 1.58
N GLU A 261 28.66 -8.88 0.77
CA GLU A 261 28.83 -8.47 -0.63
C GLU A 261 29.22 -6.99 -0.78
N GLY A 262 29.40 -6.26 0.34
CA GLY A 262 29.90 -4.89 0.35
C GLY A 262 28.87 -3.78 0.57
N MET A 263 27.58 -4.11 0.76
CA MET A 263 26.60 -3.11 1.22
C MET A 263 26.93 -2.69 2.65
N ARG A 264 26.97 -1.38 2.90
CA ARG A 264 27.23 -0.85 4.24
C ARG A 264 25.90 -0.69 4.99
N LEU A 265 25.75 -1.42 6.11
CA LEU A 265 24.58 -1.34 6.97
C LEU A 265 24.86 -0.46 8.17
N TRP A 266 23.88 0.37 8.51
CA TRP A 266 23.93 1.31 9.64
C TRP A 266 22.69 1.14 10.50
N GLY A 267 22.77 1.52 11.77
CA GLY A 267 21.58 1.72 12.58
C GLY A 267 20.72 2.88 12.07
N ARG A 268 19.69 3.26 12.79
CA ARG A 268 18.81 4.36 12.38
C ARG A 268 19.58 5.69 12.35
N LEU A 269 19.40 6.47 11.29
CA LEU A 269 19.94 7.82 11.20
C LEU A 269 19.40 8.68 12.36
N SER A 270 20.28 9.22 13.18
CA SER A 270 19.93 9.97 14.38
C SER A 270 20.26 11.46 14.28
N ARG A 271 21.36 11.83 13.58
CA ARG A 271 21.84 13.21 13.48
C ARG A 271 22.49 13.46 12.13
N VAL A 272 22.38 14.69 11.65
CA VAL A 272 23.04 15.20 10.47
C VAL A 272 23.64 16.57 10.84
N GLU A 273 24.93 16.74 10.65
CA GLU A 273 25.65 18.01 10.82
C GLU A 273 26.59 18.24 9.62
N GLY A 274 26.10 18.99 8.63
CA GLY A 274 26.83 19.16 7.40
C GLY A 274 27.12 17.81 6.74
N ALA A 275 28.40 17.49 6.49
CA ALA A 275 28.81 16.22 5.90
C ALA A 275 28.79 15.03 6.89
N ARG A 276 28.72 15.29 8.20
CA ARG A 276 28.73 14.24 9.22
C ARG A 276 27.35 13.69 9.50
N LEU A 277 27.23 12.37 9.43
CA LEU A 277 26.03 11.61 9.81
C LEU A 277 26.34 10.75 11.04
N ASP A 278 25.45 10.78 12.04
CA ASP A 278 25.52 9.87 13.20
C ASP A 278 24.33 8.91 13.17
N PHE A 279 24.55 7.67 13.58
CA PHE A 279 23.55 6.60 13.60
C PHE A 279 23.39 6.06 15.03
N ALA A 280 22.21 5.58 15.34
CA ALA A 280 21.96 4.87 16.58
C ALA A 280 22.73 3.54 16.60
N ASP A 281 23.19 3.14 17.77
CA ASP A 281 23.83 1.81 17.98
C ASP A 281 22.74 0.73 18.14
N ASP A 282 21.94 0.55 17.11
CA ASP A 282 20.81 -0.40 17.11
C ASP A 282 20.79 -1.35 15.90
N LEU A 283 21.85 -1.35 15.08
CA LEU A 283 21.92 -2.18 13.87
C LEU A 283 21.76 -3.67 14.20
N LYS A 284 22.56 -4.18 15.12
CA LYS A 284 22.48 -5.59 15.52
C LYS A 284 21.09 -5.97 16.01
N LYS A 285 20.53 -5.15 16.89
CA LYS A 285 19.19 -5.35 17.44
C LYS A 285 18.13 -5.39 16.33
N ASN A 286 18.20 -4.48 15.36
CA ASN A 286 17.22 -4.39 14.28
C ASN A 286 17.31 -5.62 13.36
N LEU A 287 18.51 -6.08 13.02
CA LEU A 287 18.72 -7.29 12.22
C LEU A 287 18.24 -8.55 12.96
N ASP A 288 18.60 -8.71 14.24
CA ASP A 288 18.19 -9.86 15.04
C ASP A 288 16.67 -9.92 15.20
N GLN A 289 16.00 -8.76 15.38
CA GLN A 289 14.53 -8.69 15.43
C GLN A 289 13.89 -9.09 14.11
N ALA A 290 14.45 -8.67 12.97
CA ALA A 290 13.94 -9.05 11.66
C ALA A 290 14.07 -10.57 11.44
N ASP A 291 15.20 -11.16 11.82
CA ASP A 291 15.42 -12.61 11.76
C ASP A 291 14.46 -13.38 12.68
N ALA A 292 14.27 -12.91 13.91
CA ALA A 292 13.35 -13.53 14.86
C ALA A 292 11.90 -13.56 14.35
N VAL A 293 11.45 -12.51 13.65
CA VAL A 293 10.13 -12.50 13.03
C VAL A 293 10.04 -13.54 11.91
N ALA A 294 11.04 -13.63 11.04
CA ALA A 294 11.06 -14.64 9.97
C ALA A 294 11.02 -16.08 10.55
N GLU A 295 11.78 -16.34 11.60
CA GLU A 295 11.77 -17.65 12.27
C GLU A 295 10.45 -17.93 12.98
N SER A 296 9.81 -16.93 13.59
CA SER A 296 8.47 -17.05 14.19
C SER A 296 7.39 -17.42 13.15
N ILE A 297 7.50 -16.88 11.94
CA ILE A 297 6.60 -17.27 10.83
C ILE A 297 6.83 -18.74 10.47
N LYS A 298 8.07 -19.20 10.36
CA LYS A 298 8.41 -20.60 10.11
C LYS A 298 7.89 -21.53 11.22
N ASP A 299 8.01 -21.12 12.50
CA ASP A 299 7.43 -21.88 13.63
C ASP A 299 5.92 -22.06 13.48
N THR A 300 5.23 -21.02 13.02
CA THR A 300 3.78 -21.07 12.83
C THR A 300 3.43 -22.00 11.66
N ILE A 301 4.21 -21.96 10.58
CA ILE A 301 4.06 -22.88 9.44
C ILE A 301 4.32 -24.33 9.87
N ASP A 302 5.35 -24.61 10.66
CA ASP A 302 5.64 -25.97 11.15
C ASP A 302 4.50 -26.53 12.02
N LYS A 303 3.95 -25.71 12.91
CA LYS A 303 2.78 -26.09 13.70
C LYS A 303 1.57 -26.41 12.83
N PHE A 304 1.34 -25.62 11.78
CA PHE A 304 0.25 -25.86 10.83
C PHE A 304 0.49 -27.17 10.07
N ILE A 305 1.67 -27.39 9.51
CA ILE A 305 2.05 -28.63 8.80
C ILE A 305 1.82 -29.85 9.69
N ALA A 306 2.27 -29.78 10.94
CA ALA A 306 2.08 -30.87 11.90
C ALA A 306 0.59 -31.10 12.25
N SER A 307 -0.18 -30.04 12.46
CA SER A 307 -1.60 -30.13 12.81
C SER A 307 -2.48 -30.69 11.68
N GLN A 308 -2.06 -30.50 10.42
CA GLN A 308 -2.77 -30.95 9.24
C GLN A 308 -2.19 -32.26 8.65
N ASN A 309 -1.15 -32.84 9.27
CA ASN A 309 -0.41 -34.00 8.77
C ASN A 309 0.06 -33.85 7.31
N ILE A 310 0.53 -32.64 6.94
CA ILE A 310 0.99 -32.35 5.59
C ILE A 310 2.40 -32.94 5.41
N ASP A 311 2.59 -33.72 4.31
CA ASP A 311 3.92 -34.13 3.89
C ASP A 311 4.61 -32.94 3.22
N ALA A 312 5.65 -32.41 3.87
CA ALA A 312 6.40 -31.26 3.41
C ALA A 312 7.91 -31.48 3.60
N ALA A 313 8.70 -30.94 2.66
CA ALA A 313 10.15 -31.02 2.71
C ALA A 313 10.68 -30.50 4.07
N THR A 314 11.79 -31.06 4.54
CA THR A 314 12.51 -30.52 5.71
C THR A 314 13.48 -29.45 5.26
N GLU A 315 13.64 -28.41 6.07
CA GLU A 315 14.52 -27.28 5.77
C GLU A 315 15.20 -26.80 7.06
N PRO A 316 16.53 -26.53 7.05
CA PRO A 316 17.23 -26.03 8.21
C PRO A 316 16.76 -24.62 8.57
N ARG A 317 16.90 -24.27 9.85
CA ARG A 317 16.65 -22.92 10.34
C ARG A 317 17.75 -21.97 9.87
N TYR A 318 17.36 -20.70 9.69
CA TYR A 318 18.29 -19.66 9.27
C TYR A 318 19.39 -19.46 10.33
N GLN A 319 20.63 -19.38 9.85
CA GLN A 319 21.79 -19.00 10.66
C GLN A 319 22.35 -17.69 10.08
N PRO A 320 22.52 -16.64 10.90
CA PRO A 320 23.08 -15.37 10.46
C PRO A 320 24.48 -15.55 9.84
N VAL A 321 24.63 -15.22 8.56
CA VAL A 321 25.89 -15.36 7.82
C VAL A 321 26.89 -14.24 8.11
N TRP A 322 26.45 -13.18 8.75
CA TRP A 322 27.24 -12.01 9.13
C TRP A 322 26.65 -11.35 10.39
N GLN A 323 27.52 -10.78 11.21
CA GLN A 323 27.14 -10.00 12.38
C GLN A 323 27.86 -8.65 12.35
N PRO A 324 27.23 -7.55 12.78
CA PRO A 324 27.95 -6.30 13.04
C PRO A 324 29.00 -6.51 14.12
N ASP A 325 30.22 -6.02 13.88
CA ASP A 325 31.39 -6.16 14.78
C ASP A 325 31.53 -4.97 15.75
N GLY A 326 30.52 -4.15 15.92
CA GLY A 326 30.57 -2.92 16.74
C GLY A 326 31.32 -1.78 16.06
N GLY A 327 31.31 -1.73 14.72
CA GLY A 327 31.95 -0.69 13.92
C GLY A 327 31.39 0.72 14.17
N PRO A 328 31.90 1.73 13.44
CA PRO A 328 31.57 3.14 13.68
C PRO A 328 30.08 3.42 13.55
N THR A 329 29.55 4.26 14.43
CA THR A 329 28.19 4.76 14.39
C THR A 329 28.09 6.15 13.74
N ALA A 330 29.12 6.55 13.01
CA ALA A 330 29.17 7.80 12.28
C ALA A 330 29.91 7.64 10.95
N LEU A 331 29.58 8.46 9.97
CA LEU A 331 30.29 8.58 8.70
C LEU A 331 30.37 10.04 8.24
N ASP A 332 31.32 10.32 7.35
CA ASP A 332 31.36 11.54 6.56
C ASP A 332 30.90 11.26 5.12
N LEU A 333 30.00 12.08 4.60
CA LEU A 333 29.42 11.94 3.26
C LEU A 333 30.48 12.02 2.15
N ALA A 334 31.44 12.94 2.29
CA ALA A 334 32.48 13.15 1.28
C ALA A 334 33.48 12.00 1.26
N GLU A 335 33.93 11.53 2.45
CA GLU A 335 34.84 10.39 2.58
C GLU A 335 34.22 9.11 2.03
N GLN A 336 32.91 8.90 2.24
CA GLN A 336 32.21 7.74 1.71
C GLN A 336 31.76 7.95 0.24
N GLY A 337 31.94 9.12 -0.31
CA GLY A 337 31.52 9.48 -1.68
C GLY A 337 30.01 9.40 -1.89
N ILE A 338 29.22 9.66 -0.84
CA ILE A 338 27.76 9.65 -0.92
C ILE A 338 27.32 10.91 -1.65
N ARG A 339 26.53 10.74 -2.71
CA ARG A 339 26.01 11.83 -3.55
C ARG A 339 24.49 11.87 -3.61
N SER A 340 23.83 10.82 -3.14
CA SER A 340 22.38 10.74 -3.15
C SER A 340 21.84 10.14 -1.87
N VAL A 341 20.67 10.63 -1.43
CA VAL A 341 19.90 10.09 -0.30
C VAL A 341 18.49 9.74 -0.80
N ILE A 342 18.05 8.52 -0.53
CA ILE A 342 16.69 8.05 -0.82
C ILE A 342 15.95 7.82 0.49
N TRP A 343 14.90 8.61 0.70
CA TRP A 343 14.04 8.52 1.87
C TRP A 343 12.98 7.42 1.66
N SER A 344 13.14 6.29 2.34
CA SER A 344 12.23 5.14 2.29
C SER A 344 11.49 4.95 3.62
N VAL A 345 11.00 6.04 4.17
CA VAL A 345 10.37 6.11 5.50
C VAL A 345 8.85 6.25 5.45
N GLY A 346 8.25 5.82 4.34
CA GLY A 346 6.81 5.70 4.15
C GLY A 346 6.11 7.00 3.76
N PHE A 347 4.81 7.02 3.96
CA PHE A 347 3.91 8.09 3.53
C PHE A 347 3.01 8.53 4.68
N ARG A 348 2.44 9.72 4.54
CA ARG A 348 1.32 10.19 5.36
C ARG A 348 0.05 10.23 4.51
N SER A 349 -1.06 9.87 5.10
CA SER A 349 -2.37 10.03 4.47
C SER A 349 -2.82 11.49 4.50
N ASP A 350 -3.55 11.92 3.48
CA ASP A 350 -4.14 13.25 3.39
C ASP A 350 -5.58 13.14 2.89
N TYR A 351 -6.51 13.27 3.81
CA TYR A 351 -7.95 13.26 3.54
C TYR A 351 -8.60 14.62 3.81
N ARG A 352 -7.83 15.72 3.83
CA ARG A 352 -8.33 17.07 4.16
C ARG A 352 -9.43 17.55 3.18
N PHE A 353 -9.50 16.98 2.00
CA PHE A 353 -10.59 17.25 1.08
C PHE A 353 -11.94 16.68 1.54
N VAL A 354 -11.96 15.74 2.49
CA VAL A 354 -13.19 15.18 3.09
C VAL A 354 -13.54 16.01 4.33
N GLU A 355 -14.45 16.95 4.16
CA GLU A 355 -14.88 17.90 5.21
C GLU A 355 -16.00 17.31 6.10
N VAL A 356 -16.24 16.00 6.01
CA VAL A 356 -17.23 15.28 6.83
C VAL A 356 -16.52 14.72 8.08
N PRO A 357 -17.08 14.88 9.29
CA PRO A 357 -16.41 14.50 10.54
C PRO A 357 -16.45 12.99 10.78
N VAL A 358 -15.65 12.24 10.02
CA VAL A 358 -15.55 10.76 10.06
C VAL A 358 -14.14 10.26 10.41
N PHE A 359 -13.29 11.12 10.93
CA PHE A 359 -11.89 10.76 11.25
C PHE A 359 -11.68 10.66 12.75
N ASP A 360 -10.79 9.76 13.16
CA ASP A 360 -10.30 9.67 14.53
C ASP A 360 -9.22 10.75 14.83
N GLY A 361 -8.74 10.76 16.07
CA GLY A 361 -7.71 11.73 16.50
C GLY A 361 -6.35 11.58 15.79
N SER A 362 -6.11 10.49 15.05
CA SER A 362 -4.92 10.28 14.23
C SER A 362 -5.12 10.73 12.77
N GLY A 363 -6.32 11.11 12.38
CA GLY A 363 -6.70 11.42 11.01
C GLY A 363 -7.00 10.19 10.16
N TYR A 364 -7.17 9.01 10.78
CA TYR A 364 -7.60 7.81 10.10
C TYR A 364 -9.14 7.75 10.03
N PRO A 365 -9.75 7.30 8.91
CA PRO A 365 -11.20 7.20 8.81
C PRO A 365 -11.78 6.22 9.83
N SER A 366 -12.74 6.66 10.63
CA SER A 366 -13.50 5.82 11.55
C SER A 366 -14.56 5.05 10.78
N HIS A 367 -14.43 3.72 10.72
CA HIS A 367 -15.30 2.88 9.91
C HIS A 367 -15.43 1.45 10.46
N GLN A 368 -16.50 0.78 10.07
CA GLN A 368 -16.63 -0.67 10.18
C GLN A 368 -16.66 -1.26 8.76
N ARG A 369 -15.58 -1.97 8.38
CA ARG A 369 -15.40 -2.53 7.02
C ARG A 369 -15.69 -1.51 5.91
N GLY A 370 -15.18 -0.29 6.05
CA GLY A 370 -15.36 0.79 5.08
C GLY A 370 -16.63 1.63 5.24
N VAL A 371 -17.63 1.20 5.99
CA VAL A 371 -18.85 1.96 6.26
C VAL A 371 -18.60 2.95 7.39
N THR A 372 -18.85 4.25 7.16
CA THR A 372 -18.67 5.30 8.17
C THR A 372 -19.97 5.61 8.91
N ALA A 373 -19.88 6.38 9.99
CA ALA A 373 -21.05 6.92 10.69
C ALA A 373 -21.85 7.95 9.85
N ALA A 374 -21.21 8.57 8.86
CA ALA A 374 -21.89 9.47 7.92
C ALA A 374 -22.60 8.65 6.84
N ALA A 375 -23.91 8.60 6.94
CA ALA A 375 -24.72 7.76 6.07
C ALA A 375 -24.48 8.06 4.57
N GLY A 376 -24.07 7.05 3.78
CA GLY A 376 -23.73 7.15 2.36
C GLY A 376 -22.27 7.54 2.08
N LEU A 377 -21.41 7.61 3.10
CA LEU A 377 -19.96 7.80 2.92
C LEU A 377 -19.19 6.54 3.30
N TYR A 378 -18.36 6.08 2.38
CA TYR A 378 -17.61 4.85 2.51
C TYR A 378 -16.13 5.06 2.19
N PHE A 379 -15.26 4.22 2.78
CA PHE A 379 -13.84 4.12 2.42
C PHE A 379 -13.52 2.74 1.88
N LEU A 380 -12.66 2.66 0.85
CA LEU A 380 -12.24 1.40 0.22
C LEU A 380 -10.74 1.42 -0.11
N GLY A 381 -10.11 0.26 -0.06
CA GLY A 381 -8.71 0.12 -0.48
C GLY A 381 -7.69 0.54 0.57
N LEU A 382 -8.08 0.69 1.84
CA LEU A 382 -7.17 1.00 2.93
C LEU A 382 -6.47 -0.29 3.42
N PRO A 383 -5.18 -0.22 3.80
CA PRO A 383 -4.50 -1.35 4.43
C PRO A 383 -5.25 -1.81 5.68
N TRP A 384 -5.54 -3.10 5.77
CA TRP A 384 -6.28 -3.67 6.89
C TRP A 384 -7.64 -2.99 7.16
N LEU A 385 -8.31 -2.54 6.11
CA LEU A 385 -9.69 -2.04 6.24
C LEU A 385 -10.59 -3.12 6.87
N HIS A 386 -10.48 -4.34 6.41
CA HIS A 386 -11.11 -5.54 6.95
C HIS A 386 -10.13 -6.70 7.12
N THR A 387 -9.40 -7.05 6.06
CA THR A 387 -8.37 -8.08 6.06
C THR A 387 -7.03 -7.52 5.59
N TRP A 388 -5.99 -8.34 5.62
CA TRP A 388 -4.68 -7.98 5.06
C TRP A 388 -4.77 -7.57 3.57
N GLY A 389 -5.64 -8.23 2.82
CA GLY A 389 -5.83 -8.01 1.38
C GLY A 389 -6.59 -6.74 1.00
N SER A 390 -7.28 -6.08 1.94
CA SER A 390 -8.22 -4.98 1.68
C SER A 390 -7.66 -3.83 0.81
N GLY A 391 -6.37 -3.51 0.93
CA GLY A 391 -5.69 -2.49 0.12
C GLY A 391 -4.90 -3.05 -1.07
N ARG A 392 -5.05 -4.34 -1.39
CA ARG A 392 -4.22 -5.07 -2.37
C ARG A 392 -5.05 -5.68 -3.49
N LEU A 393 -4.39 -6.11 -4.56
CA LEU A 393 -5.03 -6.80 -5.68
C LEU A 393 -5.73 -8.10 -5.26
N SER A 394 -5.28 -8.71 -4.16
CA SER A 394 -5.79 -10.00 -3.66
C SER A 394 -7.08 -9.94 -2.84
N GLY A 395 -7.43 -8.80 -2.26
CA GLY A 395 -8.54 -8.78 -1.29
C GLY A 395 -9.50 -7.60 -1.43
N VAL A 396 -9.15 -6.59 -2.20
CA VAL A 396 -10.01 -5.42 -2.41
C VAL A 396 -11.36 -5.77 -3.04
N ALA A 397 -11.42 -6.84 -3.80
CA ALA A 397 -12.64 -7.35 -4.44
C ALA A 397 -13.75 -7.64 -3.41
N LEU A 398 -13.41 -8.32 -2.31
CA LEU A 398 -14.36 -8.71 -1.26
C LEU A 398 -14.95 -7.52 -0.50
N ASP A 399 -14.14 -6.50 -0.28
CA ASP A 399 -14.61 -5.27 0.38
C ASP A 399 -15.43 -4.40 -0.56
N ALA A 400 -15.06 -4.35 -1.85
CA ALA A 400 -15.84 -3.66 -2.88
C ALA A 400 -17.22 -4.29 -3.06
N GLU A 401 -17.32 -5.62 -3.07
CA GLU A 401 -18.59 -6.34 -3.13
C GLU A 401 -19.48 -6.04 -1.93
N TYR A 402 -18.91 -6.16 -0.72
CA TYR A 402 -19.62 -5.83 0.52
C TYR A 402 -20.16 -4.40 0.53
N LEU A 403 -19.34 -3.41 0.13
CA LEU A 403 -19.79 -2.02 0.08
C LEU A 403 -20.84 -1.78 -1.01
N ALA A 404 -20.74 -2.47 -2.15
CA ALA A 404 -21.75 -2.36 -3.21
C ALA A 404 -23.13 -2.87 -2.74
N GLU A 405 -23.19 -3.91 -1.90
CA GLU A 405 -24.42 -4.36 -1.25
C GLU A 405 -24.99 -3.27 -0.32
N ARG A 406 -24.16 -2.69 0.56
CA ARG A 406 -24.58 -1.60 1.47
C ARG A 406 -25.09 -0.37 0.70
N ILE A 407 -24.46 -0.04 -0.43
CA ILE A 407 -24.87 1.06 -1.32
C ILE A 407 -26.24 0.75 -1.95
N GLN A 408 -26.44 -0.48 -2.40
CA GLN A 408 -27.71 -0.91 -3.01
C GLN A 408 -28.86 -0.88 -1.99
N ASP A 409 -28.66 -1.46 -0.80
CA ASP A 409 -29.66 -1.50 0.28
C ASP A 409 -30.10 -0.07 0.63
N ARG A 410 -29.15 0.83 0.84
CA ARG A 410 -29.45 2.23 1.14
C ARG A 410 -30.19 2.94 0.00
N GLY A 411 -29.86 2.65 -1.26
CA GLY A 411 -30.57 3.19 -2.41
C GLY A 411 -32.04 2.76 -2.47
N VAL A 412 -32.33 1.52 -2.09
CA VAL A 412 -33.70 1.00 -1.99
C VAL A 412 -34.46 1.70 -0.85
N GLU A 413 -33.86 1.78 0.35
CA GLU A 413 -34.46 2.47 1.51
C GLU A 413 -34.82 3.93 1.18
N ALA A 414 -33.90 4.67 0.54
CA ALA A 414 -34.14 6.05 0.15
C ALA A 414 -35.30 6.20 -0.86
N ARG A 415 -35.47 5.25 -1.77
CA ARG A 415 -36.60 5.24 -2.72
C ARG A 415 -37.92 4.94 -2.03
N VAL A 416 -37.96 3.98 -1.11
CA VAL A 416 -39.16 3.64 -0.33
C VAL A 416 -39.61 4.82 0.52
N VAL A 417 -38.69 5.51 1.20
CA VAL A 417 -39.02 6.71 1.99
C VAL A 417 -39.55 7.85 1.10
N ARG A 418 -39.02 8.03 -0.09
CA ARG A 418 -39.51 9.05 -1.05
C ARG A 418 -40.85 8.68 -1.70
N ALA A 419 -41.18 7.39 -1.78
CA ALA A 419 -42.42 6.89 -2.37
C ALA A 419 -43.57 6.74 -1.35
N ALA A 420 -43.27 6.79 -0.04
CA ALA A 420 -44.31 6.79 1.00
C ALA A 420 -45.13 8.11 0.87
N PRO A 421 -46.45 8.04 0.67
CA PRO A 421 -47.28 9.25 0.57
C PRO A 421 -47.22 10.02 1.88
N ASN A 422 -47.28 11.36 1.76
CA ASN A 422 -47.47 12.28 2.90
C ASN A 422 -48.92 12.11 3.43
N GLU A 423 -49.22 11.02 4.13
CA GLU A 423 -50.54 10.75 4.73
C GLU A 423 -50.77 11.48 6.05
N LEU A 424 -50.02 12.52 6.37
CA LEU A 424 -50.21 13.32 7.59
C LEU A 424 -50.45 14.82 7.35
N ALA A 425 -51.26 15.18 6.34
CA ALA A 425 -51.70 16.56 6.18
C ALA A 425 -53.13 16.65 5.65
N LEU A 426 -54.08 15.92 6.23
CA LEU A 426 -55.49 16.20 6.15
C LEU A 426 -56.18 15.66 7.41
N GLY A 427 -56.27 16.49 8.45
CA GLY A 427 -57.01 16.14 9.67
C GLY A 427 -56.95 17.21 10.75
N SER A 428 -57.56 18.33 10.48
CA SER A 428 -58.45 19.12 11.40
C SER A 428 -58.77 20.49 10.80
#